data_853acc42a383683e0d4d953e42b04c93
#
_entry.id   853acc42a383683e0d4d953e42b04c93
#
_cell.length_a   1.000
_cell.length_b   1.000
_cell.length_c   1.000
_cell.angle_alpha   90.00
_cell.angle_beta   90.00
_cell.angle_gamma   90.00
#
_symmetry.space_group_name_H-M   'P 1'
#
loop_
_entity.id
_entity.type
_entity.pdbx_description
1 polymer ?
#
loop_
_entity_poly.entity_id
_entity_poly.type
_entity_poly.pdbx_seq_one_letter_code
_entity_poly.pdbx_strand_id
1 'polypeptide(L)'
;MRHIVLFGAVFAVLGACAIAYETHEAKIHGDHAHVHGDNCGHAKVWHVDHWDYLHDGHLHFVHDGHVDEHVLAVTELNPDGEAPMAPALHADHMHGEGDDHMMVPHGDHFDYIHDGHLHYVHGDHVDDHGPVIVDANGT
;
A
#
# COMPACT_ATOMS: atom_id res chain seq x y z
N MET A 1 -55.79 -42.98 19.72
CA MET A 1 -54.35 -43.02 19.42
C MET A 1 -54.04 -41.94 18.44
N ARG A 2 -53.34 -40.90 18.88
CA ARG A 2 -53.03 -39.73 18.06
C ARG A 2 -51.58 -39.85 17.69
N HIS A 3 -51.27 -39.98 16.42
CA HIS A 3 -49.88 -39.95 15.91
C HIS A 3 -49.47 -38.50 15.64
N ILE A 4 -48.49 -38.04 16.42
CA ILE A 4 -47.84 -36.74 16.19
C ILE A 4 -46.69 -36.98 15.24
N VAL A 5 -46.77 -36.40 14.04
CA VAL A 5 -45.65 -36.39 13.07
C VAL A 5 -44.85 -35.09 13.34
N LEU A 6 -43.61 -35.27 13.83
CA LEU A 6 -42.67 -34.16 13.94
C LEU A 6 -42.03 -33.91 12.55
N PHE A 7 -42.30 -32.74 11.99
CA PHE A 7 -41.53 -32.21 10.86
C PHE A 7 -40.26 -31.56 11.38
N GLY A 8 -39.11 -32.21 11.12
CA GLY A 8 -37.80 -31.62 11.34
C GLY A 8 -37.49 -30.58 10.27
N ALA A 9 -37.40 -29.33 10.66
CA ALA A 9 -36.92 -28.27 9.79
C ALA A 9 -35.39 -28.33 9.70
N VAL A 10 -34.88 -28.68 8.53
CA VAL A 10 -33.44 -28.58 8.22
C VAL A 10 -33.16 -27.12 7.88
N PHE A 11 -32.52 -26.40 8.79
CA PHE A 11 -31.96 -25.09 8.51
C PHE A 11 -30.65 -25.27 7.74
N ALA A 12 -30.68 -25.03 6.43
CA ALA A 12 -29.46 -24.85 5.66
C ALA A 12 -28.88 -23.47 6.00
N VAL A 13 -27.80 -23.46 6.75
CA VAL A 13 -26.98 -22.26 6.97
C VAL A 13 -26.20 -22.03 5.69
N LEU A 14 -26.71 -21.15 4.83
CA LEU A 14 -25.94 -20.55 3.74
C LEU A 14 -24.90 -19.61 4.36
N GLY A 15 -23.65 -20.10 4.47
CA GLY A 15 -22.53 -19.26 4.83
C GLY A 15 -22.33 -18.22 3.72
N ALA A 16 -22.84 -17.03 3.92
CA ALA A 16 -22.44 -15.87 3.14
C ALA A 16 -20.97 -15.61 3.46
N CYS A 17 -20.08 -15.90 2.51
CA CYS A 17 -18.73 -15.39 2.51
C CYS A 17 -18.88 -13.86 2.35
N ALA A 18 -18.92 -13.15 3.46
CA ALA A 18 -18.80 -11.72 3.46
C ALA A 18 -17.35 -11.42 3.03
N ILE A 19 -17.17 -11.08 1.76
CA ILE A 19 -15.98 -10.37 1.30
C ILE A 19 -16.06 -9.06 2.05
N ALA A 20 -15.23 -8.91 3.09
CA ALA A 20 -15.03 -7.63 3.70
C ALA A 20 -14.39 -6.74 2.61
N TYR A 21 -15.20 -5.94 1.96
CA TYR A 21 -14.72 -4.74 1.29
C TYR A 21 -14.20 -3.88 2.43
N GLU A 22 -12.90 -3.88 2.61
CA GLU A 22 -12.27 -2.84 3.39
C GLU A 22 -12.60 -1.54 2.67
N THR A 23 -13.51 -0.79 3.26
CA THR A 23 -13.75 0.58 2.84
C THR A 23 -12.48 1.33 3.21
N HIS A 24 -11.57 1.45 2.25
CA HIS A 24 -10.51 2.42 2.35
C HIS A 24 -11.21 3.77 2.55
N GLU A 25 -11.05 4.37 3.71
CA GLU A 25 -11.40 5.77 3.89
C GLU A 25 -10.39 6.58 3.07
N ALA A 26 -10.60 6.58 1.76
CA ALA A 26 -9.83 7.36 0.83
C ALA A 26 -10.02 8.82 1.17
N LYS A 27 -8.97 9.48 1.61
CA LYS A 27 -8.99 10.91 1.83
C LYS A 27 -8.98 11.57 0.45
N ILE A 28 -10.12 12.16 0.06
CA ILE A 28 -10.20 12.93 -1.17
C ILE A 28 -9.20 14.08 -1.07
N HIS A 29 -8.22 14.08 -1.93
CA HIS A 29 -7.24 15.14 -2.02
C HIS A 29 -7.85 16.33 -2.78
N GLY A 30 -8.07 17.45 -2.09
CA GLY A 30 -8.52 18.70 -2.72
C GLY A 30 -7.37 19.47 -3.36
N ASP A 31 -7.69 20.14 -4.48
CA ASP A 31 -6.83 21.09 -5.20
C ASP A 31 -5.44 20.60 -5.61
N HIS A 32 -5.41 19.72 -6.63
CA HIS A 32 -4.19 19.46 -7.39
C HIS A 32 -4.07 20.43 -8.56
N ALA A 33 -2.97 21.19 -8.60
CA ALA A 33 -2.63 22.03 -9.75
C ALA A 33 -2.25 21.22 -11.01
N HIS A 34 -2.29 19.88 -10.91
CA HIS A 34 -1.78 18.94 -11.89
C HIS A 34 -2.70 17.72 -11.99
N VAL A 35 -2.90 17.25 -13.19
CA VAL A 35 -3.72 16.07 -13.47
C VAL A 35 -2.80 14.87 -13.68
N HIS A 36 -2.94 13.85 -12.82
CA HIS A 36 -2.23 12.59 -13.00
C HIS A 36 -2.80 11.79 -14.19
N GLY A 37 -1.94 11.19 -14.96
CA GLY A 37 -2.28 10.38 -16.11
C GLY A 37 -1.03 9.87 -16.82
N ASP A 38 -1.21 9.08 -17.87
CA ASP A 38 -0.10 8.55 -18.65
C ASP A 38 0.85 9.67 -19.12
N ASN A 39 2.14 9.48 -18.88
CA ASN A 39 3.20 10.45 -19.19
C ASN A 39 3.15 11.77 -18.39
N CYS A 40 2.54 11.80 -17.21
CA CYS A 40 2.58 12.98 -16.35
C CYS A 40 3.96 13.20 -15.70
N GLY A 41 4.88 12.26 -15.87
CA GLY A 41 6.25 12.34 -15.34
C GLY A 41 6.40 11.90 -13.89
N HIS A 42 5.32 11.48 -13.23
CA HIS A 42 5.38 10.91 -11.88
C HIS A 42 5.58 9.40 -11.94
N ALA A 43 6.39 8.87 -11.03
CA ALA A 43 6.50 7.44 -10.83
C ALA A 43 5.17 6.84 -10.39
N LYS A 44 4.95 5.57 -10.71
CA LYS A 44 3.79 4.81 -10.22
C LYS A 44 4.26 3.68 -9.33
N VAL A 45 3.50 3.43 -8.28
CA VAL A 45 3.69 2.32 -7.34
C VAL A 45 2.50 1.37 -7.46
N TRP A 46 2.78 0.08 -7.60
CA TRP A 46 1.73 -0.93 -7.62
C TRP A 46 1.17 -1.12 -6.22
N HIS A 47 -0.11 -0.86 -6.06
CA HIS A 47 -0.82 -0.96 -4.79
C HIS A 47 -2.01 -1.90 -4.93
N VAL A 48 -2.02 -2.99 -4.18
CA VAL A 48 -3.06 -4.03 -4.18
C VAL A 48 -3.35 -4.58 -5.59
N ASP A 49 -4.15 -3.91 -6.40
CA ASP A 49 -4.61 -4.31 -7.73
C ASP A 49 -4.62 -3.17 -8.77
N HIS A 50 -4.03 -2.02 -8.42
CA HIS A 50 -3.96 -0.84 -9.29
C HIS A 50 -2.62 -0.10 -9.12
N TRP A 51 -2.42 0.92 -9.97
CA TRP A 51 -1.28 1.81 -9.90
C TRP A 51 -1.66 3.13 -9.25
N ASP A 52 -0.87 3.54 -8.26
CA ASP A 52 -0.95 4.87 -7.68
C ASP A 52 0.20 5.73 -8.17
N TYR A 53 -0.07 7.00 -8.45
CA TYR A 53 0.96 7.97 -8.78
C TYR A 53 1.64 8.46 -7.51
N LEU A 54 2.98 8.40 -7.47
CA LEU A 54 3.76 8.94 -6.37
C LEU A 54 4.04 10.42 -6.62
N HIS A 55 3.46 11.28 -5.80
CA HIS A 55 3.56 12.73 -5.93
C HIS A 55 3.77 13.37 -4.56
N ASP A 56 4.92 14.07 -4.39
CA ASP A 56 5.29 14.77 -3.16
C ASP A 56 5.21 13.89 -1.90
N GLY A 57 5.56 12.61 -2.00
CA GLY A 57 5.47 11.66 -0.89
C GLY A 57 4.06 11.13 -0.60
N HIS A 58 3.11 11.33 -1.51
CA HIS A 58 1.75 10.82 -1.42
C HIS A 58 1.47 9.84 -2.55
N LEU A 59 0.64 8.84 -2.30
CA LEU A 59 0.11 7.93 -3.31
C LEU A 59 -1.26 8.41 -3.75
N HIS A 60 -1.40 8.67 -5.04
CA HIS A 60 -2.62 9.20 -5.64
C HIS A 60 -3.25 8.20 -6.61
N PHE A 61 -4.44 7.74 -6.29
CA PHE A 61 -5.27 6.93 -7.17
C PHE A 61 -6.28 7.81 -7.89
N VAL A 62 -6.23 7.80 -9.22
CA VAL A 62 -7.15 8.58 -10.05
C VAL A 62 -8.25 7.69 -10.57
N HIS A 63 -9.48 7.94 -10.17
CA HIS A 63 -10.65 7.24 -10.66
C HIS A 63 -11.91 8.09 -10.59
N ASP A 64 -12.91 7.80 -11.42
CA ASP A 64 -14.23 8.44 -11.42
C ASP A 64 -14.23 9.99 -11.35
N GLY A 65 -13.13 10.62 -11.83
CA GLY A 65 -13.00 12.09 -11.89
C GLY A 65 -12.54 12.74 -10.59
N HIS A 66 -12.02 11.96 -9.64
CA HIS A 66 -11.39 12.45 -8.42
C HIS A 66 -10.06 11.72 -8.15
N VAL A 67 -9.34 12.18 -7.16
CA VAL A 67 -8.08 11.62 -6.71
C VAL A 67 -8.22 11.21 -5.25
N ASP A 68 -7.94 9.95 -4.97
CA ASP A 68 -7.85 9.43 -3.61
C ASP A 68 -6.39 9.36 -3.17
N GLU A 69 -6.13 9.66 -1.90
CA GLU A 69 -4.83 9.50 -1.27
C GLU A 69 -4.78 8.12 -0.59
N HIS A 70 -3.79 7.32 -0.95
CA HIS A 70 -3.58 6.01 -0.39
C HIS A 70 -2.31 5.92 0.46
N VAL A 71 -2.23 4.87 1.25
CA VAL A 71 -1.08 4.48 2.06
C VAL A 71 -0.83 3.00 1.81
N LEU A 72 0.42 2.59 1.62
CA LEU A 72 0.76 1.18 1.52
C LEU A 72 0.39 0.47 2.83
N ALA A 73 -0.34 -0.62 2.71
CA ALA A 73 -0.78 -1.38 3.87
C ALA A 73 0.37 -2.20 4.47
N VAL A 74 0.41 -2.26 5.80
CA VAL A 74 1.27 -3.21 6.52
C VAL A 74 0.73 -4.62 6.30
N THR A 75 1.55 -5.50 5.76
CA THR A 75 1.21 -6.88 5.38
C THR A 75 2.34 -7.85 5.75
N GLU A 76 2.13 -9.14 5.54
CA GLU A 76 3.23 -10.12 5.68
C GLU A 76 4.34 -9.92 4.63
N LEU A 77 4.02 -9.36 3.47
CA LEU A 77 4.98 -9.06 2.41
C LEU A 77 5.71 -7.74 2.68
N ASN A 78 4.98 -6.76 3.20
CA ASN A 78 5.49 -5.45 3.57
C ASN A 78 5.22 -5.21 5.07
N PRO A 79 6.04 -5.81 5.96
CA PRO A 79 5.91 -5.59 7.41
C PRO A 79 6.40 -4.19 7.80
N ASP A 80 5.97 -3.71 8.95
CA ASP A 80 6.44 -2.46 9.58
C ASP A 80 7.34 -2.70 10.80
N GLY A 81 7.71 -3.96 11.03
CA GLY A 81 8.53 -4.37 12.18
C GLY A 81 10.03 -4.27 11.91
N GLU A 82 10.81 -4.34 13.01
CA GLU A 82 12.27 -4.38 12.90
C GLU A 82 12.74 -5.56 12.03
N ALA A 83 13.35 -5.25 10.92
CA ALA A 83 13.98 -6.18 9.99
C ALA A 83 15.35 -5.64 9.51
N PRO A 84 16.34 -5.50 10.43
CA PRO A 84 17.58 -4.82 10.15
C PRO A 84 18.33 -5.44 8.97
N MET A 85 18.67 -4.62 8.00
CA MET A 85 19.50 -5.02 6.87
C MET A 85 20.95 -5.19 7.27
N ALA A 86 21.62 -6.15 6.64
CA ALA A 86 23.07 -6.30 6.84
C ALA A 86 23.80 -5.03 6.37
N PRO A 87 24.71 -4.45 7.16
CA PRO A 87 25.41 -3.21 6.81
C PRO A 87 26.10 -3.22 5.44
N ALA A 88 26.49 -4.39 4.95
CA ALA A 88 27.11 -4.55 3.64
C ALA A 88 26.16 -4.27 2.46
N LEU A 89 24.84 -4.31 2.68
CA LEU A 89 23.84 -4.01 1.66
C LEU A 89 23.55 -2.51 1.54
N HIS A 90 24.00 -1.72 2.52
CA HIS A 90 23.86 -0.26 2.58
C HIS A 90 25.18 0.48 2.73
N ALA A 91 26.28 -0.14 2.28
CA ALA A 91 27.63 0.43 2.45
C ALA A 91 27.84 1.74 1.67
N ASP A 92 27.03 2.01 0.67
CA ASP A 92 27.31 3.04 -0.32
C ASP A 92 26.64 4.39 -0.01
N HIS A 93 25.57 4.40 0.79
CA HIS A 93 24.85 5.63 1.13
C HIS A 93 23.96 5.44 2.36
N MET A 94 23.51 6.57 2.92
CA MET A 94 22.51 6.61 3.98
C MET A 94 21.24 7.26 3.44
N HIS A 95 20.09 6.67 3.73
CA HIS A 95 18.82 7.28 3.40
C HIS A 95 18.57 8.50 4.29
N GLY A 96 18.07 9.57 3.68
CA GLY A 96 17.77 10.80 4.40
C GLY A 96 17.41 11.94 3.47
N GLU A 97 17.15 13.10 4.06
CA GLU A 97 16.79 14.28 3.30
C GLU A 97 17.90 14.65 2.29
N GLY A 98 17.56 14.63 0.99
CA GLY A 98 18.44 14.99 -0.11
C GLY A 98 19.21 13.84 -0.74
N ASP A 99 18.84 12.59 -0.49
CA ASP A 99 19.45 11.40 -1.10
C ASP A 99 18.85 11.02 -2.46
N ASP A 100 17.89 11.81 -2.97
CA ASP A 100 17.17 11.62 -4.23
C ASP A 100 16.32 10.33 -4.32
N HIS A 101 16.17 9.56 -3.22
CA HIS A 101 15.27 8.43 -3.18
C HIS A 101 13.82 8.88 -2.97
N MET A 102 12.90 8.24 -3.68
CA MET A 102 11.48 8.48 -3.50
C MET A 102 11.02 7.94 -2.15
N MET A 103 10.23 8.73 -1.44
CA MET A 103 9.54 8.28 -0.23
C MET A 103 8.09 7.91 -0.55
N VAL A 104 7.58 6.89 0.13
CA VAL A 104 6.21 6.42 0.01
C VAL A 104 5.60 6.21 1.39
N PRO A 105 4.32 6.58 1.60
CA PRO A 105 3.66 6.33 2.87
C PRO A 105 3.38 4.83 3.05
N HIS A 106 3.78 4.26 4.19
CA HIS A 106 3.58 2.86 4.55
C HIS A 106 3.12 2.77 6.00
N GLY A 107 1.92 2.24 6.23
CA GLY A 107 1.34 2.22 7.57
C GLY A 107 1.26 3.61 8.19
N ASP A 108 1.99 3.84 9.26
CA ASP A 108 2.05 5.11 10.01
C ASP A 108 3.36 5.90 9.83
N HIS A 109 4.22 5.47 8.89
CA HIS A 109 5.51 6.09 8.60
C HIS A 109 5.79 6.20 7.10
N PHE A 110 6.97 6.69 6.73
CA PHE A 110 7.44 6.76 5.35
C PHE A 110 8.65 5.86 5.16
N ASP A 111 8.63 5.11 4.06
CA ASP A 111 9.77 4.33 3.61
C ASP A 111 10.43 4.96 2.39
N TYR A 112 11.74 4.76 2.25
CA TYR A 112 12.47 5.07 1.03
C TYR A 112 12.37 3.89 0.06
N ILE A 113 12.12 4.18 -1.21
CA ILE A 113 12.15 3.18 -2.26
C ILE A 113 13.58 3.08 -2.80
N HIS A 114 14.21 1.93 -2.59
CA HIS A 114 15.55 1.66 -3.07
C HIS A 114 15.65 0.24 -3.64
N ASP A 115 16.13 0.13 -4.90
CA ASP A 115 16.29 -1.15 -5.60
C ASP A 115 15.05 -2.05 -5.60
N GLY A 116 13.85 -1.46 -5.58
CA GLY A 116 12.58 -2.18 -5.55
C GLY A 116 12.19 -2.73 -4.19
N HIS A 117 12.75 -2.19 -3.12
CA HIS A 117 12.41 -2.48 -1.73
C HIS A 117 12.03 -1.22 -0.97
N LEU A 118 11.27 -1.40 0.10
CA LEU A 118 10.92 -0.38 1.08
C LEU A 118 11.95 -0.38 2.20
N HIS A 119 12.61 0.75 2.41
CA HIS A 119 13.64 0.91 3.42
C HIS A 119 13.22 1.94 4.45
N TYR A 120 13.12 1.52 5.70
CA TYR A 120 12.83 2.39 6.84
C TYR A 120 14.12 2.71 7.62
N VAL A 121 14.39 4.00 7.82
CA VAL A 121 15.52 4.44 8.65
C VAL A 121 15.12 4.43 10.11
N HIS A 122 15.68 3.51 10.88
CA HIS A 122 15.39 3.34 12.28
C HIS A 122 16.65 3.52 13.14
N GLY A 123 16.79 4.69 13.73
CA GLY A 123 17.94 5.02 14.57
C GLY A 123 19.27 4.99 13.80
N ASP A 124 20.07 3.96 14.01
CA ASP A 124 21.39 3.76 13.41
C ASP A 124 21.44 2.65 12.36
N HIS A 125 20.29 2.09 11.99
CA HIS A 125 20.16 1.04 10.98
C HIS A 125 19.00 1.30 10.02
N VAL A 126 18.92 0.47 9.00
CA VAL A 126 17.84 0.47 8.03
C VAL A 126 17.12 -0.87 8.12
N ASP A 127 15.82 -0.82 8.21
CA ASP A 127 14.94 -1.99 8.14
C ASP A 127 14.46 -2.19 6.70
N ASP A 128 14.39 -3.45 6.26
CA ASP A 128 13.80 -3.83 4.98
C ASP A 128 12.34 -4.23 5.18
N HIS A 129 11.44 -3.36 4.73
CA HIS A 129 9.99 -3.59 4.79
C HIS A 129 9.44 -4.28 3.54
N GLY A 130 10.30 -4.95 2.80
CA GLY A 130 9.92 -5.84 1.71
C GLY A 130 9.85 -5.19 0.34
N PRO A 131 9.51 -6.00 -0.69
CA PRO A 131 9.56 -5.56 -2.08
C PRO A 131 8.38 -4.67 -2.46
N VAL A 132 8.64 -3.74 -3.38
CA VAL A 132 7.65 -2.87 -4.01
C VAL A 132 7.87 -2.84 -5.51
N ILE A 133 6.78 -2.74 -6.28
CA ILE A 133 6.85 -2.62 -7.75
C ILE A 133 6.67 -1.15 -8.11
N VAL A 134 7.65 -0.61 -8.82
CA VAL A 134 7.67 0.80 -9.23
C VAL A 134 7.87 0.92 -10.74
N ASP A 135 7.06 1.74 -11.38
CA ASP A 135 7.31 2.27 -12.72
C ASP A 135 7.81 3.72 -12.59
N ALA A 136 9.11 3.89 -12.67
CA ALA A 136 9.77 5.18 -12.47
C ALA A 136 9.45 6.22 -13.57
N ASN A 137 8.91 5.79 -14.71
CA ASN A 137 8.63 6.67 -15.85
C ASN A 137 7.14 7.04 -15.99
N GLY A 138 6.27 6.41 -15.19
CA GLY A 138 4.84 6.66 -15.26
C GLY A 138 4.19 6.35 -16.61
N THR A 139 4.71 5.36 -17.37
CA THR A 139 4.27 5.01 -18.74
C THR A 139 3.17 3.96 -18.76
#